data_2059883a81f714fc37a10248089bb33d
#
_entry.id   2059883a81f714fc37a10248089bb33d
#
_cell.length_a   1.000
_cell.length_b   1.000
_cell.length_c   1.000
_cell.angle_alpha   90.00
_cell.angle_beta   90.00
_cell.angle_gamma   90.00
#
_symmetry.space_group_name_H-M   'P 1'
#
loop_
_entity.id
_entity.type
_entity.pdbx_description
1 polymer ?
#
loop_
_entity_poly.entity_id
_entity_poly.type
_entity_poly.pdbx_seq_one_letter_code
_entity_poly.pdbx_strand_id
1 'polypeptide(L)'
;MIEYVAIDTTGNSSDFGDLAHGGYPQSDIGLVCDGTKGYFCGGYPNTDVVQYVTISTTGNTTDHMDLTVARYGLAGNSSDTRATNGGGRNQGIDVIDYFTMASTNNATDFGDLSTGFGYCASAGDKSRGTFATGMGGAGDKIEYIQIDTTSNAGTFGDLNNGATYMPGGVSGD
;
A
#
# COMPACT_ATOMS: atom_id res chain seq x y z
N MET A 1 -4.51 -6.10 -15.79
CA MET A 1 -4.19 -7.54 -15.72
C MET A 1 -3.43 -7.81 -14.43
N ILE A 2 -3.81 -8.86 -13.70
CA ILE A 2 -3.11 -9.42 -12.54
C ILE A 2 -2.59 -10.80 -12.97
N GLU A 3 -1.34 -11.08 -12.70
CA GLU A 3 -0.72 -12.36 -13.02
C GLU A 3 -0.16 -13.00 -11.75
N TYR A 4 -0.02 -14.32 -11.76
CA TYR A 4 0.59 -15.07 -10.65
C TYR A 4 1.58 -16.09 -11.14
N VAL A 5 2.50 -16.48 -10.28
CA VAL A 5 3.43 -17.60 -10.47
C VAL A 5 3.33 -18.55 -9.27
N ALA A 6 3.56 -19.84 -9.50
CA ALA A 6 3.79 -20.78 -8.42
C ALA A 6 5.25 -20.65 -7.98
N ILE A 7 5.49 -20.35 -6.69
CA ILE A 7 6.86 -20.12 -6.18
C ILE A 7 7.66 -21.43 -6.08
N ASP A 8 6.99 -22.56 -5.86
CA ASP A 8 7.59 -23.88 -5.66
C ASP A 8 7.94 -24.61 -6.97
N THR A 9 7.52 -24.07 -8.11
CA THR A 9 7.78 -24.65 -9.43
C THR A 9 8.24 -23.60 -10.42
N THR A 10 9.15 -23.97 -11.31
CA THR A 10 9.56 -23.09 -12.42
C THR A 10 8.50 -23.05 -13.50
N GLY A 11 8.17 -21.87 -14.01
CA GLY A 11 7.17 -21.70 -15.07
C GLY A 11 6.94 -20.22 -15.39
N ASN A 12 6.19 -19.99 -16.44
CA ASN A 12 5.72 -18.64 -16.79
C ASN A 12 4.59 -18.23 -15.84
N SER A 13 4.35 -16.91 -15.77
CA SER A 13 3.15 -16.39 -15.12
C SER A 13 1.88 -16.88 -15.83
N SER A 14 0.80 -16.94 -15.06
CA SER A 14 -0.54 -17.23 -15.56
C SER A 14 -1.46 -16.06 -15.23
N ASP A 15 -2.49 -15.89 -16.04
CA ASP A 15 -3.50 -14.86 -15.81
C ASP A 15 -4.29 -15.17 -14.54
N PHE A 16 -4.39 -14.17 -13.65
CA PHE A 16 -5.22 -14.24 -12.45
C PHE A 16 -6.57 -13.56 -12.69
N GLY A 17 -6.58 -12.44 -13.39
CA GLY A 17 -7.73 -11.59 -13.66
C GLY A 17 -7.36 -10.13 -13.86
N ASP A 18 -8.33 -9.26 -13.81
CA ASP A 18 -8.15 -7.83 -14.05
C ASP A 18 -8.57 -6.98 -12.85
N LEU A 19 -8.00 -5.77 -12.75
CA LEU A 19 -8.51 -4.72 -11.89
C LEU A 19 -9.86 -4.24 -12.46
N ALA A 20 -10.92 -4.33 -11.66
CA ALA A 20 -12.29 -4.02 -12.09
C ALA A 20 -12.54 -2.51 -12.25
N HIS A 21 -11.81 -1.70 -11.46
CA HIS A 21 -11.98 -0.25 -11.48
C HIS A 21 -10.86 0.42 -12.27
N GLY A 22 -11.24 1.32 -13.20
CA GLY A 22 -10.29 2.25 -13.76
C GLY A 22 -10.17 2.35 -15.28
N GLY A 23 -10.74 1.46 -16.07
CA GLY A 23 -10.78 1.59 -17.56
C GLY A 23 -9.44 1.84 -18.27
N TYR A 24 -8.38 2.07 -17.51
CA TYR A 24 -6.98 2.25 -17.92
C TYR A 24 -6.09 1.31 -17.13
N PRO A 25 -4.91 0.93 -17.66
CA PRO A 25 -3.92 0.21 -16.88
C PRO A 25 -3.59 1.02 -15.62
N GLN A 26 -3.99 0.53 -14.44
CA GLN A 26 -3.60 1.15 -13.18
C GLN A 26 -2.15 0.82 -12.88
N SER A 27 -1.41 1.80 -12.36
CA SER A 27 -0.05 1.65 -11.87
C SER A 27 0.12 2.33 -10.51
N ASP A 28 1.27 2.13 -9.89
CA ASP A 28 1.64 2.83 -8.66
C ASP A 28 0.63 2.63 -7.51
N ILE A 29 0.15 1.40 -7.36
CA ILE A 29 -0.89 0.96 -6.44
C ILE A 29 -0.25 0.54 -5.12
N GLY A 30 -0.85 0.92 -3.99
CA GLY A 30 -0.52 0.36 -2.69
C GLY A 30 -1.07 -1.07 -2.54
N LEU A 31 -0.28 -1.96 -1.94
CA LEU A 31 -0.67 -3.36 -1.76
C LEU A 31 -0.63 -3.75 -0.28
N VAL A 32 -1.67 -4.43 0.16
CA VAL A 32 -1.75 -5.06 1.49
C VAL A 32 -2.49 -6.39 1.40
N CYS A 33 -2.31 -7.27 2.38
CA CYS A 33 -3.02 -8.55 2.40
C CYS A 33 -3.31 -9.02 3.84
N ASP A 34 -4.32 -9.90 3.95
CA ASP A 34 -4.67 -10.60 5.20
C ASP A 34 -4.40 -12.12 5.13
N GLY A 35 -3.67 -12.57 4.10
CA GLY A 35 -3.41 -13.97 3.84
C GLY A 35 -4.52 -14.70 3.07
N THR A 36 -5.71 -14.15 2.97
CA THR A 36 -6.83 -14.68 2.17
C THR A 36 -7.22 -13.77 1.01
N LYS A 37 -7.11 -12.48 1.23
CA LYS A 37 -7.37 -11.42 0.24
C LYS A 37 -6.12 -10.59 0.02
N GLY A 38 -5.89 -10.20 -1.23
CA GLY A 38 -4.94 -9.17 -1.62
C GLY A 38 -5.70 -7.91 -1.99
N TYR A 39 -5.36 -6.78 -1.38
CA TYR A 39 -6.01 -5.49 -1.58
C TYR A 39 -5.13 -4.57 -2.41
N PHE A 40 -5.75 -3.91 -3.38
CA PHE A 40 -5.16 -2.93 -4.30
C PHE A 40 -5.73 -1.56 -3.93
N CYS A 41 -4.89 -0.67 -3.44
CA CYS A 41 -5.30 0.59 -2.85
C CYS A 41 -4.84 1.77 -3.70
N GLY A 42 -5.76 2.65 -4.11
CA GLY A 42 -5.44 3.81 -4.93
C GLY A 42 -4.88 3.44 -6.29
N GLY A 43 -4.02 4.30 -6.86
CA GLY A 43 -3.32 4.07 -8.13
C GLY A 43 -3.44 5.23 -9.11
N TYR A 44 -2.63 5.16 -10.19
CA TYR A 44 -2.68 6.13 -11.28
C TYR A 44 -3.60 5.63 -12.42
N PRO A 45 -4.47 6.49 -13.00
CA PRO A 45 -4.75 7.87 -12.58
C PRO A 45 -5.34 7.95 -11.17
N ASN A 46 -5.19 9.09 -10.51
CA ASN A 46 -5.62 9.27 -9.11
C ASN A 46 -6.96 8.65 -8.82
N THR A 47 -6.97 7.66 -7.93
CA THR A 47 -8.19 7.04 -7.41
C THR A 47 -8.07 6.78 -5.93
N ASP A 48 -9.18 6.79 -5.23
CA ASP A 48 -9.34 6.43 -3.82
C ASP A 48 -9.83 4.99 -3.64
N VAL A 49 -10.21 4.34 -4.71
CA VAL A 49 -10.79 2.99 -4.68
C VAL A 49 -9.83 1.97 -4.10
N VAL A 50 -10.33 1.17 -3.17
CA VAL A 50 -9.70 -0.06 -2.69
C VAL A 50 -10.47 -1.25 -3.25
N GLN A 51 -9.81 -2.11 -3.98
CA GLN A 51 -10.38 -3.34 -4.54
C GLN A 51 -9.57 -4.55 -4.06
N TYR A 52 -10.18 -5.73 -4.06
CA TYR A 52 -9.51 -6.94 -3.59
C TYR A 52 -9.72 -8.13 -4.53
N VAL A 53 -8.81 -9.09 -4.43
CA VAL A 53 -8.97 -10.46 -4.94
C VAL A 53 -8.98 -11.46 -3.79
N THR A 54 -9.64 -12.58 -3.98
CA THR A 54 -9.45 -13.76 -3.12
C THR A 54 -8.26 -14.55 -3.63
N ILE A 55 -7.16 -14.65 -2.87
CA ILE A 55 -5.87 -15.17 -3.32
C ILE A 55 -5.97 -16.62 -3.85
N SER A 56 -6.84 -17.44 -3.27
CA SER A 56 -7.01 -18.85 -3.66
C SER A 56 -7.87 -19.08 -4.92
N THR A 57 -8.43 -18.03 -5.51
CA THR A 57 -9.38 -18.17 -6.63
C THR A 57 -9.11 -17.10 -7.68
N THR A 58 -8.76 -17.51 -8.88
CA THR A 58 -8.57 -16.59 -10.02
C THR A 58 -9.86 -15.86 -10.35
N GLY A 59 -9.75 -14.60 -10.70
CA GLY A 59 -10.88 -13.73 -11.06
C GLY A 59 -10.52 -12.26 -10.95
N ASN A 60 -11.40 -11.43 -11.46
CA ASN A 60 -11.23 -9.98 -11.39
C ASN A 60 -11.37 -9.47 -9.95
N THR A 61 -10.80 -8.31 -9.69
CA THR A 61 -10.98 -7.63 -8.40
C THR A 61 -12.45 -7.28 -8.17
N THR A 62 -12.80 -7.20 -6.91
CA THR A 62 -14.10 -6.69 -6.44
C THR A 62 -13.85 -5.36 -5.72
N ASP A 63 -14.71 -4.39 -5.99
CA ASP A 63 -14.72 -3.12 -5.25
C ASP A 63 -15.00 -3.38 -3.77
N HIS A 64 -14.27 -2.68 -2.88
CA HIS A 64 -14.35 -2.92 -1.45
C HIS A 64 -14.75 -1.67 -0.67
N MET A 65 -14.01 -0.58 -0.83
CA MET A 65 -14.19 0.69 -0.11
C MET A 65 -13.34 1.78 -0.75
N ASP A 66 -13.34 2.99 -0.15
CA ASP A 66 -12.53 4.11 -0.59
C ASP A 66 -11.52 4.54 0.49
N LEU A 67 -10.35 5.01 0.06
CA LEU A 67 -9.39 5.75 0.87
C LEU A 67 -9.97 7.14 1.21
N THR A 68 -9.38 7.84 2.17
CA THR A 68 -9.79 9.22 2.49
C THR A 68 -9.42 10.22 1.40
N VAL A 69 -8.38 9.93 0.62
CA VAL A 69 -7.87 10.81 -0.46
C VAL A 69 -7.43 9.99 -1.67
N ALA A 70 -7.91 10.39 -2.86
CA ALA A 70 -7.49 9.80 -4.13
C ALA A 70 -6.00 10.08 -4.41
N ARG A 71 -5.18 9.03 -4.57
CA ARG A 71 -3.72 9.13 -4.75
C ARG A 71 -3.10 7.87 -5.36
N TYR A 72 -1.86 8.01 -5.81
CA TYR A 72 -1.05 6.92 -6.35
C TYR A 72 0.37 6.95 -5.75
N GLY A 73 1.14 5.89 -5.92
CA GLY A 73 2.50 5.80 -5.38
C GLY A 73 2.56 5.75 -3.86
N LEU A 74 1.52 5.20 -3.24
CA LEU A 74 1.42 4.97 -1.81
C LEU A 74 2.02 3.60 -1.44
N ALA A 75 2.33 3.40 -0.18
CA ALA A 75 2.81 2.13 0.34
C ALA A 75 1.89 1.61 1.45
N GLY A 76 1.75 0.29 1.53
CA GLY A 76 0.85 -0.36 2.47
C GLY A 76 1.56 -1.23 3.50
N ASN A 77 1.06 -1.26 4.73
CA ASN A 77 1.41 -2.20 5.79
C ASN A 77 0.13 -2.84 6.34
N SER A 78 0.22 -4.04 6.90
CA SER A 78 -0.93 -4.69 7.50
C SER A 78 -0.58 -5.48 8.77
N SER A 79 -1.54 -5.52 9.70
CA SER A 79 -1.62 -6.53 10.75
C SER A 79 -2.57 -7.66 10.30
N ASP A 80 -2.95 -8.55 11.18
CA ASP A 80 -3.93 -9.61 10.87
C ASP A 80 -5.35 -9.05 10.58
N THR A 81 -5.66 -7.82 11.00
CA THR A 81 -7.01 -7.25 10.90
C THR A 81 -7.07 -5.87 10.26
N ARG A 82 -5.99 -5.12 10.31
CA ARG A 82 -5.92 -3.73 9.87
C ARG A 82 -4.92 -3.56 8.76
N ALA A 83 -5.30 -2.80 7.73
CA ALA A 83 -4.41 -2.29 6.71
C ALA A 83 -4.18 -0.81 6.91
N THR A 84 -2.96 -0.35 6.64
CA THR A 84 -2.59 1.07 6.61
C THR A 84 -1.95 1.40 5.27
N ASN A 85 -2.23 2.58 4.74
CA ASN A 85 -1.67 3.08 3.49
C ASN A 85 -1.13 4.48 3.71
N GLY A 86 0.16 4.68 3.48
CA GLY A 86 0.82 5.96 3.75
C GLY A 86 1.44 6.60 2.53
N GLY A 87 1.52 7.95 2.56
CA GLY A 87 2.10 8.75 1.51
C GLY A 87 1.30 8.73 0.21
N GLY A 88 1.96 9.04 -0.87
CA GLY A 88 1.39 9.04 -2.21
C GLY A 88 1.61 10.35 -2.94
N ARG A 89 1.32 10.33 -4.22
CA ARG A 89 1.34 11.51 -5.10
C ARG A 89 -0.09 11.95 -5.40
N ASN A 90 -0.27 13.16 -5.37
CA ASN A 90 -1.24 14.16 -5.72
C ASN A 90 -1.02 15.33 -4.75
N GLN A 91 0.04 16.12 -4.98
CA GLN A 91 0.44 17.30 -4.18
C GLN A 91 1.10 17.02 -2.81
N GLY A 92 2.00 16.01 -2.72
CA GLY A 92 2.83 15.84 -1.52
C GLY A 92 2.02 15.39 -0.29
N ILE A 93 1.25 14.34 -0.46
CA ILE A 93 0.35 13.81 0.58
C ILE A 93 1.18 13.13 1.68
N ASP A 94 0.98 13.56 2.91
CA ASP A 94 1.53 12.99 4.13
C ASP A 94 0.55 12.05 4.85
N VAL A 95 -0.69 11.98 4.40
CA VAL A 95 -1.78 11.19 4.99
C VAL A 95 -1.43 9.71 5.10
N ILE A 96 -1.74 9.14 6.26
CA ILE A 96 -1.82 7.70 6.48
C ILE A 96 -3.28 7.34 6.71
N ASP A 97 -3.85 6.50 5.85
CA ASP A 97 -5.18 5.92 6.05
C ASP A 97 -5.09 4.54 6.67
N TYR A 98 -6.16 4.12 7.34
CA TYR A 98 -6.34 2.73 7.73
C TYR A 98 -7.76 2.25 7.47
N PHE A 99 -7.89 0.93 7.30
CA PHE A 99 -9.18 0.26 7.29
C PHE A 99 -9.09 -1.12 7.97
N THR A 100 -10.22 -1.58 8.48
CA THR A 100 -10.36 -2.95 8.99
C THR A 100 -10.70 -3.86 7.81
N MET A 101 -9.85 -4.83 7.49
CA MET A 101 -9.96 -5.65 6.28
C MET A 101 -11.24 -6.49 6.19
N ALA A 102 -11.84 -6.84 7.34
CA ALA A 102 -13.13 -7.52 7.39
C ALA A 102 -14.35 -6.58 7.24
N SER A 103 -14.16 -5.26 7.24
CA SER A 103 -15.22 -4.25 7.11
C SER A 103 -15.33 -3.75 5.68
N THR A 104 -16.51 -3.30 5.29
CA THR A 104 -16.76 -2.59 4.03
C THR A 104 -16.91 -1.07 4.21
N ASN A 105 -16.61 -0.57 5.41
CA ASN A 105 -16.61 0.88 5.66
C ASN A 105 -15.37 1.50 5.02
N ASN A 106 -15.53 2.71 4.49
CA ASN A 106 -14.41 3.48 3.93
C ASN A 106 -13.28 3.65 4.95
N ALA A 107 -12.07 3.84 4.43
CA ALA A 107 -10.89 4.09 5.23
C ALA A 107 -11.06 5.34 6.11
N THR A 108 -10.34 5.35 7.20
CA THR A 108 -10.34 6.44 8.20
C THR A 108 -8.92 6.97 8.33
N ASP A 109 -8.80 8.22 8.69
CA ASP A 109 -7.52 8.86 9.00
C ASP A 109 -6.83 8.12 10.15
N PHE A 110 -5.56 7.76 9.93
CA PHE A 110 -4.69 7.15 10.93
C PHE A 110 -3.79 8.17 11.59
N GLY A 111 -3.34 9.16 10.85
CA GLY A 111 -2.36 10.18 11.18
C GLY A 111 -1.52 10.51 9.96
N ASP A 112 -0.39 11.18 10.18
CA ASP A 112 0.45 11.73 9.12
C ASP A 112 1.89 11.24 9.19
N LEU A 113 2.54 11.20 8.03
CA LEU A 113 3.99 11.20 7.88
C LEU A 113 4.52 12.59 8.23
N SER A 114 5.79 12.70 8.60
CA SER A 114 6.38 14.01 8.92
C SER A 114 6.47 14.95 7.72
N THR A 115 6.40 14.41 6.52
CA THR A 115 6.45 15.15 5.25
C THR A 115 5.81 14.30 4.16
N GLY A 116 5.07 14.94 3.25
CA GLY A 116 4.47 14.24 2.11
C GLY A 116 5.52 13.73 1.12
N PHE A 117 5.45 12.44 0.80
CA PHE A 117 6.25 11.81 -0.24
C PHE A 117 5.48 10.69 -0.93
N GLY A 118 5.82 10.43 -2.19
CA GLY A 118 5.22 9.34 -2.97
C GLY A 118 6.26 8.41 -3.54
N TYR A 119 5.78 7.32 -4.15
CA TYR A 119 6.62 6.22 -4.61
C TYR A 119 7.49 5.65 -3.48
N CYS A 120 6.90 5.54 -2.31
CA CYS A 120 7.53 5.03 -1.11
C CYS A 120 7.54 3.50 -1.07
N ALA A 121 8.47 2.95 -0.28
CA ALA A 121 8.47 1.55 0.08
C ALA A 121 7.88 1.37 1.48
N SER A 122 7.37 0.18 1.74
CA SER A 122 6.96 -0.25 3.06
C SER A 122 7.56 -1.60 3.40
N ALA A 123 7.80 -1.82 4.68
CA ALA A 123 8.13 -3.11 5.25
C ALA A 123 7.61 -3.15 6.69
N GLY A 124 7.29 -4.31 7.18
CA GLY A 124 6.75 -4.40 8.54
C GLY A 124 6.62 -5.82 9.04
N ASP A 125 6.30 -5.90 10.31
CA ASP A 125 5.79 -7.10 10.95
C ASP A 125 4.33 -6.85 11.36
N LYS A 126 3.54 -7.70 11.72
CA LYS A 126 2.10 -7.51 12.03
C LYS A 126 1.79 -6.44 13.09
N SER A 127 2.78 -5.87 13.76
CA SER A 127 2.62 -4.84 14.80
C SER A 127 3.13 -3.47 14.38
N ARG A 128 4.22 -3.44 13.61
CA ARG A 128 4.90 -2.21 13.19
C ARG A 128 5.03 -2.17 11.67
N GLY A 129 4.66 -1.05 11.08
CA GLY A 129 4.89 -0.76 9.67
C GLY A 129 5.90 0.37 9.52
N THR A 130 6.74 0.29 8.49
CA THR A 130 7.67 1.37 8.12
C THR A 130 7.31 1.92 6.76
N PHE A 131 7.64 3.20 6.56
CA PHE A 131 7.56 3.90 5.28
C PHE A 131 8.91 4.51 5.00
N ALA A 132 9.55 4.07 3.92
CA ALA A 132 10.81 4.65 3.46
C ALA A 132 10.53 5.64 2.33
N THR A 133 11.20 6.78 2.36
CA THR A 133 10.98 7.86 1.41
C THR A 133 11.28 7.44 -0.01
N GLY A 134 10.38 7.86 -0.89
CA GLY A 134 10.56 7.81 -2.32
C GLY A 134 10.79 9.21 -2.90
N MET A 135 10.04 9.56 -3.92
CA MET A 135 10.09 10.87 -4.56
C MET A 135 9.30 11.92 -3.76
N GLY A 136 9.95 13.01 -3.41
CA GLY A 136 9.33 14.12 -2.65
C GLY A 136 10.37 14.83 -1.80
N GLY A 137 9.99 15.77 -0.96
CA GLY A 137 10.91 16.59 -0.17
C GLY A 137 11.49 15.96 1.10
N ALA A 138 11.27 14.68 1.34
CA ALA A 138 11.56 14.08 2.64
C ALA A 138 13.00 13.56 2.80
N GLY A 139 13.83 13.65 1.77
CA GLY A 139 15.25 13.26 1.87
C GLY A 139 15.44 11.74 1.93
N ASP A 140 16.01 11.24 3.00
CA ASP A 140 16.43 9.86 3.23
C ASP A 140 15.67 9.16 4.37
N LYS A 141 14.57 9.73 4.84
CA LYS A 141 13.86 9.27 6.03
C LYS A 141 13.24 7.89 5.89
N ILE A 142 13.29 7.14 6.99
CA ILE A 142 12.44 5.99 7.25
C ILE A 142 11.60 6.35 8.47
N GLU A 143 10.28 6.25 8.33
CA GLU A 143 9.33 6.51 9.39
C GLU A 143 8.58 5.22 9.76
N TYR A 144 8.02 5.14 10.96
CA TYR A 144 7.30 3.95 11.42
C TYR A 144 5.98 4.31 12.11
N ILE A 145 5.08 3.35 12.11
CA ILE A 145 3.82 3.37 12.85
C ILE A 145 3.66 2.09 13.67
N GLN A 146 2.86 2.15 14.72
CA GLN A 146 2.26 0.97 15.35
C GLN A 146 0.91 0.73 14.68
N ILE A 147 0.77 -0.35 13.90
CA ILE A 147 -0.37 -0.56 12.98
C ILE A 147 -1.73 -0.48 13.69
N ASP A 148 -1.81 -0.97 14.92
CA ASP A 148 -3.07 -1.01 15.66
C ASP A 148 -3.36 0.25 16.51
N THR A 149 -2.47 1.25 16.49
CA THR A 149 -2.62 2.48 17.29
C THR A 149 -2.51 3.70 16.41
N THR A 150 -3.62 4.42 16.21
CA THR A 150 -3.67 5.63 15.39
C THR A 150 -2.80 6.75 16.00
N SER A 151 -1.87 7.25 15.21
CA SER A 151 -0.97 8.35 15.57
C SER A 151 -0.18 8.79 14.33
N ASN A 152 0.43 9.96 14.40
CA ASN A 152 1.44 10.33 13.40
C ASN A 152 2.63 9.37 13.44
N ALA A 153 3.29 9.21 12.31
CA ALA A 153 4.49 8.40 12.19
C ALA A 153 5.65 8.95 13.02
N GLY A 154 6.43 8.06 13.59
CA GLY A 154 7.67 8.39 14.29
C GLY A 154 8.90 8.16 13.41
N THR A 155 10.00 8.82 13.72
CA THR A 155 11.27 8.59 13.01
C THR A 155 11.82 7.21 13.35
N PHE A 156 12.10 6.42 12.32
CA PHE A 156 12.78 5.12 12.45
C PHE A 156 14.29 5.26 12.22
N GLY A 157 14.69 6.01 11.20
CA GLY A 157 16.09 6.22 10.79
C GLY A 157 16.17 6.80 9.38
N ASP A 158 17.31 6.67 8.76
CA ASP A 158 17.60 7.24 7.45
C ASP A 158 18.14 6.18 6.48
N LEU A 159 17.88 6.37 5.19
CA LEU A 159 18.50 5.60 4.10
C LEU A 159 19.92 6.09 3.87
N ASN A 160 20.88 5.19 3.62
CA ASN A 160 22.28 5.56 3.42
C ASN A 160 22.55 6.44 2.18
N ASN A 161 21.71 6.42 1.19
CA ASN A 161 21.92 7.09 -0.10
C ASN A 161 20.84 8.10 -0.48
N GLY A 162 20.13 8.65 0.48
CA GLY A 162 19.08 9.62 0.22
C GLY A 162 17.85 9.02 -0.50
N ALA A 163 16.96 9.89 -0.93
CA ALA A 163 15.71 9.51 -1.59
C ALA A 163 15.96 8.75 -2.89
N THR A 164 15.41 7.56 -3.00
CA THR A 164 15.42 6.74 -4.21
C THR A 164 14.06 6.81 -4.91
N TYR A 165 14.06 6.68 -6.23
CA TYR A 165 12.83 6.61 -6.99
C TYR A 165 12.27 5.19 -6.90
N MET A 166 11.05 5.03 -6.40
CA MET A 166 10.35 3.74 -6.31
C MET A 166 11.17 2.64 -5.58
N PRO A 167 11.57 2.83 -4.33
CA PRO A 167 12.23 1.76 -3.57
C PRO A 167 11.27 0.57 -3.40
N GLY A 168 11.81 -0.64 -3.41
CA GLY A 168 11.07 -1.84 -3.05
C GLY A 168 11.17 -2.13 -1.55
N GLY A 169 10.13 -2.71 -0.98
CA GLY A 169 10.13 -3.20 0.39
C GLY A 169 9.54 -4.60 0.45
N VAL A 170 10.08 -5.41 1.35
CA VAL A 170 9.54 -6.75 1.66
C VAL A 170 9.44 -6.91 3.17
N SER A 171 8.47 -7.63 3.62
CA SER A 171 8.35 -8.08 5.00
C SER A 171 8.37 -9.60 5.04
N GLY A 172 8.86 -10.15 6.15
CA GLY A 172 8.80 -11.59 6.42
C GLY A 172 8.33 -11.81 7.85
N ASP A 173 7.68 -12.92 8.09
CA ASP A 173 7.24 -13.36 9.43
C ASP A 173 8.37 -14.10 10.13
#